data_60f704b073ca98a6bad0a1e220648bbe
#
_entry.id   60f704b073ca98a6bad0a1e220648bbe
#
_cell.length_a   1.000
_cell.length_b   1.000
_cell.length_c   1.000
_cell.angle_alpha   90.00
_cell.angle_beta   90.00
_cell.angle_gamma   90.00
#
_symmetry.space_group_name_H-M   'P 1'
#
loop_
_entity.id
_entity.type
_entity.pdbx_description
1 polymer ?
#
loop_
_entity_poly.entity_id
_entity_poly.type
_entity_poly.pdbx_seq_one_letter_code
_entity_poly.pdbx_strand_id
1 'polypeptide(L)'
;NLYWDYGTLPAGRISTPYIEIDPPSSAEAATGPRCAVLGGSSVHGGSPVHHSQEFPALLGKALGIDVVNLASPGLDSFDMLRVVDDMVQWKWACVVLYGPHNDFGNAVFQERFGSPLGALGAHGNAFLGRFQLYAQLGRAMNASGRARSKQWVSSMEGGLYGARRATALDYLVANHRRMVWTARRAGIATVVVSPVADITAVPGVDCATGECAGSVYREAVRLADIDPYRAASLLRRARDIDPVALRAPTEAGDRLRAMCEEEGAVYADVERLLPEDSALPVPSGDLFVDPVHFSAAGHRAMAVALEPFVARAAFGAAR
;
A
#
# COMPACT_ATOMS: atom_id res chain seq x y z
N ASN A 1 12.50 -8.74 -9.18
CA ASN A 1 12.65 -9.61 -8.00
C ASN A 1 13.44 -8.86 -6.94
N LEU A 2 12.77 -8.02 -6.18
CA LEU A 2 13.28 -7.54 -4.92
C LEU A 2 12.95 -8.62 -3.88
N TYR A 3 13.70 -9.73 -3.89
CA TYR A 3 13.76 -10.61 -2.74
C TYR A 3 14.58 -9.89 -1.68
N TRP A 4 13.88 -9.44 -0.69
CA TRP A 4 14.45 -8.76 0.45
C TRP A 4 15.30 -9.73 1.24
N ASP A 5 16.52 -9.33 1.48
CA ASP A 5 17.44 -10.06 2.34
C ASP A 5 17.06 -9.80 3.80
N TYR A 6 16.17 -10.61 4.31
CA TYR A 6 15.95 -10.65 5.75
C TYR A 6 17.07 -11.51 6.33
N GLY A 7 18.22 -10.90 6.57
CA GLY A 7 19.21 -11.49 7.44
C GLY A 7 18.56 -11.91 8.76
N THR A 8 19.13 -12.89 9.45
CA THR A 8 18.74 -13.21 10.82
C THR A 8 18.96 -12.00 11.69
N LEU A 9 17.87 -11.26 11.93
CA LEU A 9 17.90 -10.14 12.83
C LEU A 9 17.95 -10.67 14.27
N PRO A 10 18.62 -9.98 15.18
CA PRO A 10 18.45 -10.22 16.60
C PRO A 10 16.98 -10.24 16.96
N ALA A 11 16.57 -11.13 17.85
CA ALA A 11 15.19 -11.24 18.28
C ALA A 11 14.67 -9.85 18.69
N GLY A 12 13.56 -9.43 18.10
CA GLY A 12 12.92 -8.15 18.39
C GLY A 12 13.28 -6.99 17.46
N ARG A 13 14.16 -7.15 16.47
CA ARG A 13 14.43 -6.10 15.47
C ARG A 13 13.46 -6.23 14.30
N ILE A 14 12.91 -5.09 13.84
CA ILE A 14 12.18 -5.01 12.58
C ILE A 14 13.16 -4.55 11.49
N SER A 15 13.24 -5.31 10.42
CA SER A 15 13.99 -4.91 9.24
C SER A 15 13.06 -4.86 8.04
N THR A 16 13.05 -3.72 7.39
CA THR A 16 12.62 -3.59 6.01
C THR A 16 13.87 -3.31 5.16
N PRO A 17 13.79 -3.40 3.84
CA PRO A 17 14.96 -3.21 2.98
C PRO A 17 15.69 -1.88 3.11
N TYR A 18 15.00 -0.88 3.64
CA TYR A 18 15.54 0.48 3.80
C TYR A 18 15.58 0.95 5.24
N ILE A 19 14.98 0.18 6.17
CA ILE A 19 14.82 0.59 7.56
C ILE A 19 15.12 -0.60 8.45
N GLU A 20 16.11 -0.47 9.32
CA GLU A 20 16.32 -1.35 10.46
C GLU A 20 15.90 -0.59 11.73
N ILE A 21 14.99 -1.18 12.50
CA ILE A 21 14.52 -0.60 13.75
C ILE A 21 14.81 -1.58 14.87
N ASP A 22 15.66 -1.16 15.78
CA ASP A 22 15.87 -1.85 17.03
C ASP A 22 14.64 -1.72 17.95
N PRO A 23 14.37 -2.72 18.79
CA PRO A 23 13.35 -2.58 19.81
C PRO A 23 13.66 -1.33 20.67
N PRO A 24 12.66 -0.53 21.00
CA PRO A 24 12.89 0.64 21.85
C PRO A 24 13.56 0.20 23.15
N SER A 25 14.64 0.87 23.51
CA SER A 25 15.24 0.67 24.84
C SER A 25 14.20 1.02 25.91
N SER A 26 14.28 0.38 27.06
CA SER A 26 13.36 0.66 28.17
C SER A 26 13.39 2.15 28.62
N ALA A 27 14.46 2.88 28.29
CA ALA A 27 14.62 4.30 28.55
C ALA A 27 13.95 5.21 27.50
N GLU A 28 13.74 4.70 26.28
CA GLU A 28 13.10 5.40 25.15
C GLU A 28 11.61 5.04 24.99
N ALA A 29 11.04 4.28 25.94
CA ALA A 29 9.60 4.04 25.96
C ALA A 29 8.91 5.42 26.06
N ALA A 30 8.46 5.93 24.91
CA ALA A 30 7.75 7.18 24.81
C ALA A 30 6.66 7.22 25.87
N THR A 31 6.53 8.35 26.56
CA THR A 31 5.52 8.56 27.61
C THR A 31 4.09 8.61 27.06
N GLY A 32 3.90 8.40 25.73
CA GLY A 32 2.63 8.45 25.05
C GLY A 32 2.40 7.26 24.09
N PRO A 33 1.23 7.22 23.41
CA PRO A 33 0.92 6.19 22.44
C PRO A 33 1.90 6.24 21.26
N ARG A 34 2.26 5.05 20.77
CA ARG A 34 3.10 4.87 19.58
C ARG A 34 2.30 4.17 18.49
N CYS A 35 2.34 4.69 17.27
CA CYS A 35 1.70 4.08 16.11
C CYS A 35 2.72 3.74 15.02
N ALA A 36 2.45 2.67 14.27
CA ALA A 36 3.22 2.31 13.08
C ALA A 36 2.43 2.63 11.81
N VAL A 37 3.13 3.04 10.74
CA VAL A 37 2.54 3.15 9.40
C VAL A 37 3.28 2.19 8.48
N LEU A 38 2.54 1.25 7.88
CA LEU A 38 3.04 0.28 6.92
C LEU A 38 2.52 0.59 5.52
N GLY A 39 3.36 0.38 4.53
CA GLY A 39 2.96 0.54 3.14
C GLY A 39 4.13 0.46 2.17
N GLY A 40 3.85 0.77 0.92
CA GLY A 40 4.83 0.83 -0.15
C GLY A 40 5.52 2.19 -0.28
N SER A 41 6.04 2.45 -1.47
CA SER A 41 6.73 3.71 -1.79
C SER A 41 5.86 4.96 -1.68
N SER A 42 4.55 4.85 -1.83
CA SER A 42 3.62 5.97 -1.63
C SER A 42 3.61 6.49 -0.19
N VAL A 43 3.93 5.64 0.80
CA VAL A 43 4.07 6.00 2.22
C VAL A 43 5.50 6.45 2.52
N HIS A 44 6.49 5.75 1.96
CA HIS A 44 7.91 6.02 2.19
C HIS A 44 8.36 7.39 1.68
N GLY A 45 7.50 8.09 0.96
CA GLY A 45 7.75 9.45 0.48
C GLY A 45 8.66 9.53 -0.74
N GLY A 46 9.61 8.65 -0.92
CA GLY A 46 10.53 8.65 -2.06
C GLY A 46 11.12 10.04 -2.38
N SER A 47 12.01 10.15 -3.34
CA SER A 47 12.36 11.47 -3.89
C SER A 47 11.12 12.09 -4.59
N PRO A 48 10.73 13.35 -4.35
CA PRO A 48 11.53 14.47 -3.84
C PRO A 48 11.17 14.93 -2.41
N VAL A 49 10.47 14.14 -1.63
CA VAL A 49 9.94 14.57 -0.32
C VAL A 49 10.93 14.17 0.79
N HIS A 50 11.28 15.14 1.64
CA HIS A 50 12.11 14.87 2.82
C HIS A 50 11.29 14.10 3.89
N HIS A 51 11.94 13.22 4.66
CA HIS A 51 11.28 12.38 5.68
C HIS A 51 10.38 13.14 6.66
N SER A 52 10.76 14.37 7.05
CA SER A 52 9.93 15.22 7.92
C SER A 52 8.64 15.74 7.25
N GLN A 53 8.50 15.58 5.94
CA GLN A 53 7.35 15.99 5.15
C GLN A 53 6.49 14.80 4.71
N GLU A 54 6.90 13.57 5.03
CA GLU A 54 6.07 12.38 4.81
C GLU A 54 4.88 12.39 5.76
N PHE A 55 3.73 11.90 5.29
CA PHE A 55 2.51 11.96 6.09
C PHE A 55 2.61 11.25 7.45
N PRO A 56 3.39 10.15 7.65
CA PRO A 56 3.57 9.59 8.98
C PRO A 56 4.25 10.57 9.97
N ALA A 57 5.28 11.29 9.52
CA ALA A 57 5.96 12.30 10.34
C ALA A 57 5.03 13.49 10.66
N LEU A 58 4.22 13.92 9.68
CA LEU A 58 3.24 14.99 9.84
C LEU A 58 2.12 14.58 10.81
N LEU A 59 1.63 13.34 10.75
CA LEU A 59 0.68 12.78 11.71
C LEU A 59 1.23 12.76 13.12
N GLY A 60 2.47 12.28 13.29
CA GLY A 60 3.13 12.27 14.59
C GLY A 60 3.22 13.67 15.20
N LYS A 61 3.58 14.68 14.40
CA LYS A 61 3.63 16.08 14.81
C LYS A 61 2.25 16.63 15.16
N ALA A 62 1.23 16.37 14.34
CA ALA A 62 -0.13 16.88 14.56
C ALA A 62 -0.76 16.29 15.83
N LEU A 63 -0.57 14.99 16.06
CA LEU A 63 -1.16 14.28 17.19
C LEU A 63 -0.31 14.35 18.49
N GLY A 64 0.94 14.81 18.40
CA GLY A 64 1.87 14.80 19.55
C GLY A 64 2.23 13.38 20.00
N ILE A 65 2.28 12.40 19.09
CA ILE A 65 2.62 11.01 19.37
C ILE A 65 3.80 10.53 18.52
N ASP A 66 4.38 9.40 18.91
CA ASP A 66 5.42 8.75 18.11
C ASP A 66 4.76 7.94 16.98
N VAL A 67 4.98 8.37 15.73
CA VAL A 67 4.52 7.66 14.51
C VAL A 67 5.73 7.17 13.74
N VAL A 68 5.93 5.85 13.75
CA VAL A 68 7.06 5.20 13.10
C VAL A 68 6.66 4.79 11.68
N ASN A 69 7.42 5.28 10.68
CA ASN A 69 7.24 4.88 9.29
C ASN A 69 7.98 3.57 9.02
N LEU A 70 7.24 2.46 8.87
CA LEU A 70 7.75 1.13 8.52
C LEU A 70 7.55 0.80 7.03
N ALA A 71 7.18 1.80 6.24
CA ALA A 71 6.97 1.60 4.82
C ALA A 71 8.28 1.41 4.05
N SER A 72 8.22 0.70 2.95
CA SER A 72 9.37 0.48 2.08
C SER A 72 8.92 0.35 0.62
N PRO A 73 9.68 0.89 -0.35
CA PRO A 73 9.32 0.80 -1.75
C PRO A 73 9.11 -0.65 -2.20
N GLY A 74 8.04 -0.89 -2.95
CA GLY A 74 7.72 -2.20 -3.50
C GLY A 74 7.06 -3.19 -2.54
N LEU A 75 6.87 -2.85 -1.26
CA LEU A 75 6.13 -3.73 -0.34
C LEU A 75 4.70 -3.92 -0.81
N ASP A 76 4.28 -5.16 -0.92
CA ASP A 76 2.88 -5.58 -1.11
C ASP A 76 2.31 -6.22 0.17
N SER A 77 1.06 -6.69 0.11
CA SER A 77 0.38 -7.22 1.30
C SER A 77 1.06 -8.46 1.91
N PHE A 78 1.78 -9.27 1.12
CA PHE A 78 2.56 -10.39 1.66
C PHE A 78 3.74 -9.93 2.51
N ASP A 79 4.43 -8.88 2.05
CA ASP A 79 5.58 -8.32 2.76
C ASP A 79 5.12 -7.55 4.00
N MET A 80 4.03 -6.76 3.88
CA MET A 80 3.42 -6.07 5.02
C MET A 80 2.98 -7.03 6.13
N LEU A 81 2.40 -8.18 5.77
CA LEU A 81 1.99 -9.20 6.74
C LEU A 81 3.19 -9.70 7.57
N ARG A 82 4.36 -9.85 6.96
CA ARG A 82 5.58 -10.25 7.68
C ARG A 82 6.03 -9.17 8.67
N VAL A 83 5.97 -7.91 8.25
CA VAL A 83 6.30 -6.79 9.14
C VAL A 83 5.34 -6.76 10.33
N VAL A 84 4.03 -7.00 10.10
CA VAL A 84 3.05 -7.10 11.20
C VAL A 84 3.38 -8.27 12.13
N ASP A 85 3.71 -9.45 11.61
CA ASP A 85 4.08 -10.62 12.43
C ASP A 85 5.32 -10.34 13.31
N ASP A 86 6.24 -9.49 12.85
CA ASP A 86 7.44 -9.12 13.61
C ASP A 86 7.18 -7.97 14.59
N MET A 87 6.36 -6.97 14.22
CA MET A 87 6.14 -5.78 15.05
C MET A 87 5.24 -6.02 16.27
N VAL A 88 4.36 -7.03 16.24
CA VAL A 88 3.40 -7.27 17.34
C VAL A 88 4.04 -7.64 18.68
N GLN A 89 5.31 -8.00 18.69
CA GLN A 89 6.06 -8.20 19.92
C GLN A 89 6.40 -6.89 20.65
N TRP A 90 6.22 -5.73 19.99
CA TRP A 90 6.43 -4.42 20.58
C TRP A 90 5.11 -3.80 21.02
N LYS A 91 5.18 -2.83 21.93
CA LYS A 91 3.99 -2.11 22.38
C LYS A 91 3.63 -1.01 21.40
N TRP A 92 2.54 -1.21 20.67
CA TRP A 92 1.94 -0.24 19.76
C TRP A 92 0.52 0.09 20.23
N ALA A 93 0.11 1.34 20.12
CA ALA A 93 -1.28 1.74 20.29
C ALA A 93 -2.08 1.46 19.01
N CYS A 94 -1.48 1.76 17.85
CA CYS A 94 -2.13 1.51 16.57
C CYS A 94 -1.15 1.16 15.43
N VAL A 95 -1.72 0.58 14.37
CA VAL A 95 -1.07 0.38 13.08
C VAL A 95 -1.95 0.91 11.96
N VAL A 96 -1.34 1.66 11.04
CA VAL A 96 -1.97 2.16 9.81
C VAL A 96 -1.45 1.33 8.65
N LEU A 97 -2.33 0.70 7.89
CA LEU A 97 -2.03 -0.16 6.74
C LEU A 97 -2.43 0.57 5.45
N TYR A 98 -1.44 0.98 4.65
CA TYR A 98 -1.64 1.63 3.36
C TYR A 98 -0.74 1.02 2.30
N GLY A 99 -1.30 0.29 1.33
CA GLY A 99 -0.42 -0.27 0.34
C GLY A 99 -0.96 -1.20 -0.73
N PRO A 100 -2.18 -1.04 -1.27
CA PRO A 100 -2.68 -2.02 -2.25
C PRO A 100 -2.06 -1.88 -3.64
N HIS A 101 -1.42 -0.74 -4.01
CA HIS A 101 -0.91 -0.54 -5.36
C HIS A 101 0.11 -1.60 -5.79
N ASN A 102 1.03 -1.95 -4.89
CA ASN A 102 2.07 -2.93 -5.18
C ASN A 102 1.54 -4.35 -5.37
N ASP A 103 0.42 -4.71 -4.76
CA ASP A 103 -0.21 -6.03 -4.97
C ASP A 103 -0.55 -6.22 -6.45
N PHE A 104 -1.08 -5.20 -7.11
CA PHE A 104 -1.44 -5.25 -8.53
C PHE A 104 -0.22 -5.15 -9.44
N GLY A 105 0.72 -4.25 -9.16
CA GLY A 105 1.98 -4.16 -9.87
C GLY A 105 2.78 -5.46 -9.79
N ASN A 106 2.91 -6.01 -8.59
CA ASN A 106 3.64 -7.25 -8.35
C ASN A 106 2.92 -8.49 -8.90
N ALA A 107 1.59 -8.49 -9.01
CA ALA A 107 0.82 -9.60 -9.57
C ALA A 107 1.25 -9.95 -11.00
N VAL A 108 1.69 -8.97 -11.77
CA VAL A 108 2.19 -9.17 -13.12
C VAL A 108 3.49 -9.97 -13.14
N PHE A 109 4.36 -9.78 -12.14
CA PHE A 109 5.73 -10.28 -12.15
C PHE A 109 6.01 -11.43 -11.20
N GLN A 110 5.20 -11.58 -10.16
CA GLN A 110 5.49 -12.53 -9.09
C GLN A 110 4.58 -13.75 -9.16
N GLU A 111 5.18 -14.93 -9.19
CA GLU A 111 4.45 -16.21 -9.27
C GLU A 111 3.51 -16.44 -8.07
N ARG A 112 3.77 -15.79 -6.92
CA ARG A 112 2.91 -15.89 -5.74
C ARG A 112 1.47 -15.44 -6.00
N PHE A 113 1.25 -14.56 -6.97
CA PHE A 113 -0.08 -14.13 -7.41
C PHE A 113 -0.66 -15.00 -8.53
N GLY A 114 0.11 -15.95 -9.05
CA GLY A 114 -0.29 -16.79 -10.19
C GLY A 114 -1.03 -18.07 -9.81
N SER A 115 -0.89 -18.55 -8.56
CA SER A 115 -1.52 -19.78 -8.11
C SER A 115 -1.54 -19.91 -6.58
N PRO A 116 -2.47 -20.71 -6.00
CA PRO A 116 -2.47 -21.04 -4.58
C PRO A 116 -1.15 -21.68 -4.10
N LEU A 117 -0.48 -22.46 -4.95
CA LEU A 117 0.82 -23.04 -4.64
C LEU A 117 1.91 -21.96 -4.60
N GLY A 118 1.85 -20.94 -5.46
CA GLY A 118 2.75 -19.80 -5.43
C GLY A 118 2.62 -18.99 -4.13
N ALA A 119 1.38 -18.76 -3.69
CA ALA A 119 1.11 -18.10 -2.43
C ALA A 119 1.54 -18.91 -1.21
N LEU A 120 1.26 -20.22 -1.20
CA LEU A 120 1.75 -21.14 -0.15
C LEU A 120 3.29 -21.14 -0.12
N GLY A 121 3.94 -21.17 -1.28
CA GLY A 121 5.38 -21.05 -1.43
C GLY A 121 5.92 -19.73 -0.87
N ALA A 122 5.23 -18.61 -1.10
CA ALA A 122 5.60 -17.31 -0.56
C ALA A 122 5.52 -17.28 0.98
N HIS A 123 4.46 -17.83 1.56
CA HIS A 123 4.33 -17.96 3.02
C HIS A 123 5.38 -18.94 3.60
N GLY A 124 5.64 -20.06 2.92
CA GLY A 124 6.68 -21.00 3.28
C GLY A 124 8.08 -20.38 3.22
N ASN A 125 8.38 -19.64 2.16
CA ASN A 125 9.64 -18.89 2.03
C ASN A 125 9.78 -17.82 3.12
N ALA A 126 8.70 -17.15 3.49
CA ALA A 126 8.71 -16.19 4.58
C ALA A 126 9.06 -16.85 5.92
N PHE A 127 8.51 -18.04 6.19
CA PHE A 127 8.83 -18.81 7.38
C PHE A 127 10.28 -19.34 7.34
N LEU A 128 10.68 -19.95 6.23
CA LEU A 128 12.03 -20.52 6.07
C LEU A 128 13.12 -19.45 6.02
N GLY A 129 12.81 -18.24 5.53
CA GLY A 129 13.71 -17.10 5.50
C GLY A 129 14.19 -16.63 6.88
N ARG A 130 13.54 -17.08 7.96
CA ARG A 130 13.99 -16.88 9.35
C ARG A 130 15.23 -17.72 9.69
N PHE A 131 15.55 -18.73 8.86
CA PHE A 131 16.72 -19.57 9.06
C PHE A 131 17.88 -19.07 8.18
N GLN A 132 19.02 -18.80 8.80
CA GLN A 132 20.20 -18.16 8.19
C GLN A 132 20.70 -18.90 6.94
N LEU A 133 20.74 -20.23 6.99
CA LEU A 133 21.18 -21.08 5.86
C LEU A 133 20.26 -20.92 4.65
N TYR A 134 18.94 -20.91 4.88
CA TYR A 134 17.95 -20.75 3.81
C TYR A 134 18.03 -19.35 3.17
N ALA A 135 18.19 -18.32 3.98
CA ALA A 135 18.37 -16.95 3.50
C ALA A 135 19.65 -16.81 2.65
N GLN A 136 20.76 -17.46 3.03
CA GLN A 136 22.00 -17.47 2.25
C GLN A 136 21.85 -18.20 0.91
N LEU A 137 21.17 -19.36 0.88
CA LEU A 137 20.86 -20.08 -0.35
C LEU A 137 19.97 -19.23 -1.29
N GLY A 138 18.96 -18.57 -0.75
CA GLY A 138 18.10 -17.65 -1.49
C GLY A 138 18.89 -16.51 -2.14
N ARG A 139 19.86 -15.92 -1.44
CA ARG A 139 20.76 -14.88 -1.98
C ARG A 139 21.61 -15.39 -3.16
N ALA A 140 22.21 -16.58 -3.01
CA ALA A 140 23.05 -17.17 -4.05
C ALA A 140 22.24 -17.49 -5.32
N MET A 141 21.01 -17.99 -5.17
CA MET A 141 20.11 -18.29 -6.30
C MET A 141 19.58 -17.03 -6.99
N ASN A 142 19.35 -15.93 -6.26
CA ASN A 142 18.81 -14.68 -6.81
C ASN A 142 19.86 -13.81 -7.50
N ALA A 143 21.14 -14.00 -7.25
CA ALA A 143 22.20 -13.29 -7.97
C ALA A 143 22.14 -13.52 -9.49
N SER A 144 21.57 -14.64 -9.95
CA SER A 144 21.37 -14.97 -11.37
C SER A 144 20.07 -14.37 -11.97
N GLY A 145 19.17 -13.82 -11.15
CA GLY A 145 17.85 -13.36 -11.58
C GLY A 145 17.79 -11.91 -12.15
N ARG A 146 18.87 -11.15 -12.08
CA ARG A 146 18.93 -9.75 -12.55
C ARG A 146 18.73 -9.55 -14.06
N ALA A 147 18.78 -10.63 -14.86
CA ALA A 147 18.60 -10.55 -16.32
C ALA A 147 17.12 -10.47 -16.77
N ARG A 148 16.14 -10.70 -15.89
CA ARG A 148 14.70 -10.78 -16.26
C ARG A 148 13.95 -9.45 -16.27
N SER A 149 14.56 -8.34 -15.83
CA SER A 149 13.88 -7.04 -15.72
C SER A 149 13.56 -6.37 -17.07
N LYS A 150 14.15 -6.82 -18.18
CA LYS A 150 13.91 -6.27 -19.53
C LYS A 150 12.68 -6.85 -20.25
N GLN A 151 12.08 -7.94 -19.76
CA GLN A 151 10.86 -8.55 -20.31
C GLN A 151 9.56 -7.85 -19.83
N TRP A 152 9.70 -6.76 -19.16
CA TRP A 152 8.69 -6.08 -18.37
C TRP A 152 7.52 -5.55 -19.20
N VAL A 153 7.80 -4.91 -20.33
CA VAL A 153 6.77 -4.24 -21.14
C VAL A 153 6.01 -5.21 -22.03
N SER A 154 6.67 -6.23 -22.58
CA SER A 154 6.03 -7.19 -23.48
C SER A 154 5.10 -8.20 -22.80
N SER A 155 5.24 -8.41 -21.48
CA SER A 155 4.36 -9.30 -20.73
C SER A 155 3.05 -8.65 -20.29
N MET A 156 2.96 -7.31 -20.28
CA MET A 156 1.73 -6.58 -19.97
C MET A 156 0.71 -6.69 -21.10
N GLU A 157 1.15 -6.80 -22.34
CA GLU A 157 0.30 -6.96 -23.53
C GLU A 157 -0.40 -8.32 -23.63
N GLY A 158 0.05 -9.31 -22.85
CA GLY A 158 -0.35 -10.73 -22.98
C GLY A 158 -1.54 -11.18 -22.14
N GLY A 159 -2.38 -10.31 -21.59
CA GLY A 159 -3.57 -10.74 -20.83
C GLY A 159 -3.29 -11.37 -19.45
N LEU A 160 -2.02 -11.52 -19.05
CA LEU A 160 -1.61 -12.12 -17.77
C LEU A 160 -2.14 -11.34 -16.56
N TYR A 161 -2.27 -10.02 -16.70
CA TYR A 161 -2.79 -9.17 -15.62
C TYR A 161 -4.26 -9.44 -15.32
N GLY A 162 -5.11 -9.56 -16.36
CA GLY A 162 -6.54 -9.86 -16.18
C GLY A 162 -6.77 -11.16 -15.41
N ALA A 163 -6.00 -12.21 -15.75
CA ALA A 163 -6.06 -13.50 -15.06
C ALA A 163 -5.58 -13.44 -13.60
N ARG A 164 -4.59 -12.59 -13.30
CA ARG A 164 -3.98 -12.48 -11.97
C ARG A 164 -4.63 -11.43 -11.08
N ARG A 165 -5.39 -10.51 -11.65
CA ARG A 165 -6.04 -9.41 -10.90
C ARG A 165 -7.00 -9.93 -9.83
N ALA A 166 -7.86 -10.88 -10.17
CA ALA A 166 -8.78 -11.48 -9.21
C ALA A 166 -8.02 -12.16 -8.06
N THR A 167 -6.98 -12.91 -8.39
CA THR A 167 -6.11 -13.55 -7.38
C THR A 167 -5.39 -12.52 -6.52
N ALA A 168 -4.90 -11.42 -7.10
CA ALA A 168 -4.28 -10.33 -6.35
C ALA A 168 -5.26 -9.68 -5.36
N LEU A 169 -6.51 -9.45 -5.78
CA LEU A 169 -7.59 -8.96 -4.90
C LEU A 169 -7.88 -9.92 -3.75
N ASP A 170 -7.96 -11.22 -4.03
CA ASP A 170 -8.23 -12.23 -3.00
C ASP A 170 -7.11 -12.27 -1.96
N TYR A 171 -5.84 -12.24 -2.40
CA TYR A 171 -4.70 -12.21 -1.48
C TYR A 171 -4.59 -10.88 -0.72
N LEU A 172 -4.84 -9.75 -1.38
CA LEU A 172 -4.87 -8.44 -0.73
C LEU A 172 -5.81 -8.47 0.49
N VAL A 173 -7.05 -8.93 0.28
CA VAL A 173 -8.07 -9.01 1.34
C VAL A 173 -7.68 -10.04 2.41
N ALA A 174 -7.25 -11.23 2.02
CA ALA A 174 -6.85 -12.28 2.95
C ALA A 174 -5.65 -11.87 3.81
N ASN A 175 -4.64 -11.24 3.22
CA ASN A 175 -3.46 -10.76 3.94
C ASN A 175 -3.82 -9.60 4.89
N HIS A 176 -4.65 -8.63 4.46
CA HIS A 176 -5.12 -7.55 5.34
C HIS A 176 -5.96 -8.09 6.49
N ARG A 177 -6.87 -9.03 6.24
CA ARG A 177 -7.64 -9.73 7.29
C ARG A 177 -6.72 -10.37 8.33
N ARG A 178 -5.69 -11.05 7.87
CA ARG A 178 -4.70 -11.66 8.77
C ARG A 178 -3.90 -10.61 9.53
N MET A 179 -3.48 -9.51 8.91
CA MET A 179 -2.80 -8.40 9.60
C MET A 179 -3.68 -7.80 10.70
N VAL A 180 -4.96 -7.50 10.39
CA VAL A 180 -5.95 -7.00 11.34
C VAL A 180 -6.13 -7.97 12.50
N TRP A 181 -6.30 -9.26 12.21
CA TRP A 181 -6.45 -10.29 13.23
C TRP A 181 -5.21 -10.42 14.13
N THR A 182 -4.02 -10.41 13.55
CA THR A 182 -2.75 -10.49 14.28
C THR A 182 -2.56 -9.26 15.20
N ALA A 183 -2.79 -8.06 14.69
CA ALA A 183 -2.73 -6.81 15.44
C ALA A 183 -3.74 -6.80 16.60
N ARG A 184 -5.01 -7.15 16.32
CA ARG A 184 -6.07 -7.21 17.34
C ARG A 184 -5.74 -8.18 18.48
N ARG A 185 -5.17 -9.35 18.20
CA ARG A 185 -4.72 -10.29 19.24
C ARG A 185 -3.58 -9.75 20.11
N ALA A 186 -2.79 -8.85 19.58
CA ALA A 186 -1.76 -8.14 20.32
C ALA A 186 -2.27 -6.86 21.03
N GLY A 187 -3.58 -6.57 20.94
CA GLY A 187 -4.16 -5.35 21.53
C GLY A 187 -3.87 -4.07 20.75
N ILE A 188 -3.49 -4.19 19.47
CA ILE A 188 -3.12 -3.07 18.60
C ILE A 188 -4.33 -2.69 17.74
N ALA A 189 -4.77 -1.42 17.81
CA ALA A 189 -5.83 -0.91 16.95
C ALA A 189 -5.33 -0.80 15.49
N THR A 190 -6.21 -1.12 14.52
CA THR A 190 -5.85 -1.13 13.12
C THR A 190 -6.67 -0.12 12.33
N VAL A 191 -5.99 0.71 11.53
CA VAL A 191 -6.58 1.61 10.53
C VAL A 191 -6.15 1.12 9.15
N VAL A 192 -7.10 0.69 8.33
CA VAL A 192 -6.86 0.32 6.93
C VAL A 192 -7.25 1.50 6.05
N VAL A 193 -6.34 1.94 5.21
CA VAL A 193 -6.53 3.13 4.38
C VAL A 193 -6.95 2.72 2.97
N SER A 194 -7.92 3.43 2.38
CA SER A 194 -8.29 3.24 0.98
C SER A 194 -7.09 3.46 0.05
N PRO A 195 -7.02 2.76 -1.10
CA PRO A 195 -6.03 3.09 -2.13
C PRO A 195 -6.30 4.50 -2.66
N VAL A 196 -5.25 5.33 -2.69
CA VAL A 196 -5.31 6.70 -3.22
C VAL A 196 -4.31 6.83 -4.38
N ALA A 197 -4.79 7.28 -5.53
CA ALA A 197 -3.99 7.45 -6.73
C ALA A 197 -4.41 8.73 -7.46
N ASP A 198 -3.56 9.24 -8.33
CA ASP A 198 -3.97 10.24 -9.31
C ASP A 198 -4.98 9.62 -10.27
N ILE A 199 -6.24 9.97 -10.08
CA ILE A 199 -7.34 9.45 -10.91
C ILE A 199 -7.32 10.08 -12.29
N THR A 200 -6.72 11.26 -12.44
CA THR A 200 -6.59 11.97 -13.73
C THR A 200 -5.37 11.53 -14.54
N ALA A 201 -4.51 10.67 -14.00
CA ALA A 201 -3.36 10.16 -14.71
C ALA A 201 -3.78 9.36 -15.96
N VAL A 202 -3.09 9.62 -17.06
CA VAL A 202 -3.34 8.98 -18.36
C VAL A 202 -3.16 7.47 -18.23
N PRO A 203 -4.12 6.65 -18.72
CA PRO A 203 -3.97 5.20 -18.76
C PRO A 203 -2.76 4.74 -19.58
N GLY A 204 -2.19 3.60 -19.20
CA GLY A 204 -1.01 3.07 -19.87
C GLY A 204 -1.27 2.49 -21.26
N VAL A 205 -2.53 2.17 -21.58
CA VAL A 205 -2.92 1.59 -22.89
C VAL A 205 -4.05 2.39 -23.50
N ASP A 206 -3.86 2.76 -24.76
CA ASP A 206 -4.87 3.38 -25.62
C ASP A 206 -5.27 2.42 -26.76
N CYS A 207 -6.46 2.62 -27.31
CA CYS A 207 -6.96 1.88 -28.45
C CYS A 207 -7.53 2.81 -29.52
N ALA A 208 -7.36 2.43 -30.77
CA ALA A 208 -7.90 3.17 -31.92
C ALA A 208 -9.42 2.98 -32.07
N THR A 209 -9.95 1.82 -31.68
CA THR A 209 -11.37 1.47 -31.80
C THR A 209 -11.84 0.65 -30.59
N GLY A 210 -13.12 0.75 -30.27
CA GLY A 210 -13.72 0.03 -29.16
C GLY A 210 -13.58 0.73 -27.81
N GLU A 211 -14.03 0.06 -26.76
CA GLU A 211 -13.93 0.55 -25.39
C GLU A 211 -12.61 0.06 -24.74
N CYS A 212 -11.78 0.96 -24.36
CA CYS A 212 -10.58 0.71 -23.54
C CYS A 212 -10.32 1.88 -22.58
N ALA A 213 -9.33 1.72 -21.71
CA ALA A 213 -8.99 2.74 -20.73
C ALA A 213 -8.76 4.11 -21.35
N GLY A 214 -8.02 4.19 -22.46
CA GLY A 214 -7.76 5.44 -23.16
C GLY A 214 -8.99 6.09 -23.78
N SER A 215 -9.92 5.30 -24.38
CA SER A 215 -11.16 5.86 -24.96
C SER A 215 -12.09 6.41 -23.87
N VAL A 216 -12.23 5.69 -22.75
CA VAL A 216 -13.04 6.13 -21.60
C VAL A 216 -12.40 7.37 -20.95
N TYR A 217 -11.08 7.40 -20.83
CA TYR A 217 -10.34 8.57 -20.33
C TYR A 217 -10.59 9.83 -21.19
N ARG A 218 -10.49 9.71 -22.52
CA ARG A 218 -10.75 10.85 -23.42
C ARG A 218 -12.19 11.36 -23.33
N GLU A 219 -13.17 10.49 -23.11
CA GLU A 219 -14.55 10.91 -22.86
C GLU A 219 -14.64 11.67 -21.52
N ALA A 220 -14.00 11.17 -20.47
CA ALA A 220 -13.97 11.86 -19.18
C ALA A 220 -13.36 13.27 -19.27
N VAL A 221 -12.24 13.41 -19.97
CA VAL A 221 -11.58 14.72 -20.18
C VAL A 221 -12.52 15.70 -20.89
N ARG A 222 -13.27 15.25 -21.89
CA ARG A 222 -14.25 16.11 -22.60
C ARG A 222 -15.41 16.57 -21.72
N LEU A 223 -15.74 15.79 -20.69
CA LEU A 223 -16.84 16.09 -19.78
C LEU A 223 -16.40 16.85 -18.51
N ALA A 224 -15.11 16.99 -18.28
CA ALA A 224 -14.58 17.51 -17.01
C ALA A 224 -15.19 18.87 -16.61
N ASP A 225 -15.32 19.80 -17.56
CA ASP A 225 -15.90 21.13 -17.33
C ASP A 225 -17.43 21.18 -17.47
N ILE A 226 -18.05 20.12 -18.01
CA ILE A 226 -19.50 20.08 -18.31
C ILE A 226 -20.25 19.32 -17.23
N ASP A 227 -19.74 18.15 -16.87
CA ASP A 227 -20.29 17.25 -15.85
C ASP A 227 -19.16 16.60 -15.06
N PRO A 228 -18.61 17.27 -14.05
CA PRO A 228 -17.46 16.81 -13.30
C PRO A 228 -17.72 15.49 -12.55
N TYR A 229 -18.95 15.21 -12.14
CA TYR A 229 -19.28 13.95 -11.46
C TYR A 229 -19.27 12.76 -12.42
N ARG A 230 -19.82 12.94 -13.62
CA ARG A 230 -19.74 11.94 -14.68
C ARG A 230 -18.31 11.75 -15.16
N ALA A 231 -17.56 12.82 -15.33
CA ALA A 231 -16.13 12.76 -15.65
C ALA A 231 -15.34 11.98 -14.60
N ALA A 232 -15.56 12.23 -13.31
CA ALA A 232 -14.96 11.51 -12.21
C ALA A 232 -15.27 9.99 -12.24
N SER A 233 -16.52 9.64 -12.54
CA SER A 233 -16.92 8.23 -12.69
C SER A 233 -16.21 7.55 -13.87
N LEU A 234 -16.10 8.22 -15.00
CA LEU A 234 -15.39 7.71 -16.17
C LEU A 234 -13.88 7.60 -15.94
N LEU A 235 -13.26 8.55 -15.21
CA LEU A 235 -11.85 8.48 -14.85
C LEU A 235 -11.56 7.27 -13.95
N ARG A 236 -12.42 7.00 -12.95
CA ARG A 236 -12.31 5.77 -12.14
C ARG A 236 -12.46 4.53 -12.99
N ARG A 237 -13.46 4.51 -13.90
CA ARG A 237 -13.62 3.39 -14.84
C ARG A 237 -12.39 3.19 -15.72
N ALA A 238 -11.81 4.26 -16.27
CA ALA A 238 -10.59 4.20 -17.08
C ALA A 238 -9.44 3.57 -16.29
N ARG A 239 -9.23 3.98 -15.02
CA ARG A 239 -8.26 3.33 -14.12
C ARG A 239 -8.57 1.85 -13.92
N ASP A 240 -9.83 1.51 -13.69
CA ASP A 240 -10.25 0.15 -13.32
C ASP A 240 -10.11 -0.85 -14.48
N ILE A 241 -10.21 -0.39 -15.73
CA ILE A 241 -10.03 -1.23 -16.93
C ILE A 241 -8.63 -1.09 -17.55
N ASP A 242 -7.75 -0.25 -16.98
CA ASP A 242 -6.38 -0.10 -17.46
C ASP A 242 -5.61 -1.41 -17.22
N PRO A 243 -5.08 -2.05 -18.29
CA PRO A 243 -4.27 -3.25 -18.13
C PRO A 243 -2.90 -2.98 -17.50
N VAL A 244 -2.47 -1.72 -17.41
CA VAL A 244 -1.23 -1.34 -16.72
C VAL A 244 -1.53 -1.11 -15.26
N ALA A 245 -1.20 -2.10 -14.45
CA ALA A 245 -1.57 -2.24 -13.05
C ALA A 245 -0.77 -1.36 -12.08
N LEU A 246 -0.56 -0.09 -12.38
CA LEU A 246 0.14 0.82 -11.48
C LEU A 246 -0.75 1.33 -10.34
N ARG A 247 -2.05 1.38 -10.58
CA ARG A 247 -3.05 1.91 -9.64
C ARG A 247 -4.00 0.81 -9.21
N ALA A 248 -4.26 0.72 -7.90
CA ALA A 248 -5.26 -0.20 -7.38
C ALA A 248 -6.66 0.16 -7.91
N PRO A 249 -7.48 -0.82 -8.31
CA PRO A 249 -8.84 -0.57 -8.80
C PRO A 249 -9.80 -0.21 -7.65
N THR A 250 -10.95 0.37 -8.00
CA THR A 250 -12.05 0.68 -7.07
C THR A 250 -12.43 -0.53 -6.21
N GLU A 251 -12.52 -1.70 -6.83
CA GLU A 251 -12.87 -2.96 -6.15
C GLU A 251 -11.94 -3.28 -4.96
N ALA A 252 -10.66 -2.87 -5.01
CA ALA A 252 -9.74 -3.09 -3.90
C ALA A 252 -10.17 -2.31 -2.66
N GLY A 253 -10.56 -1.05 -2.82
CA GLY A 253 -11.09 -0.22 -1.73
C GLY A 253 -12.40 -0.78 -1.17
N ASP A 254 -13.33 -1.16 -2.03
CA ASP A 254 -14.64 -1.71 -1.63
C ASP A 254 -14.49 -3.02 -0.83
N ARG A 255 -13.62 -3.93 -1.29
CA ARG A 255 -13.37 -5.21 -0.61
C ARG A 255 -12.61 -5.02 0.71
N LEU A 256 -11.67 -4.07 0.79
CA LEU A 256 -11.00 -3.74 2.05
C LEU A 256 -11.98 -3.11 3.05
N ARG A 257 -12.91 -2.27 2.60
CA ARG A 257 -13.96 -1.70 3.44
C ARG A 257 -14.84 -2.80 4.03
N ALA A 258 -15.38 -3.68 3.18
CA ALA A 258 -16.20 -4.81 3.63
C ALA A 258 -15.45 -5.69 4.64
N MET A 259 -14.19 -6.00 4.38
CA MET A 259 -13.33 -6.75 5.30
C MET A 259 -13.18 -6.03 6.65
N CYS A 260 -12.99 -4.70 6.65
CA CYS A 260 -12.89 -3.92 7.89
C CYS A 260 -14.18 -3.94 8.69
N GLU A 261 -15.33 -3.85 8.02
CA GLU A 261 -16.66 -3.96 8.67
C GLU A 261 -16.84 -5.34 9.33
N GLU A 262 -16.47 -6.42 8.64
CA GLU A 262 -16.53 -7.79 9.15
C GLU A 262 -15.58 -7.99 10.36
N GLU A 263 -14.39 -7.44 10.30
CA GLU A 263 -13.36 -7.63 11.33
C GLU A 263 -13.41 -6.57 12.46
N GLY A 264 -14.27 -5.56 12.36
CA GLY A 264 -14.32 -4.46 13.33
C GLY A 264 -13.07 -3.58 13.33
N ALA A 265 -12.36 -3.48 12.19
CA ALA A 265 -11.25 -2.56 11.99
C ALA A 265 -11.74 -1.21 11.45
N VAL A 266 -10.93 -0.17 11.65
CA VAL A 266 -11.25 1.16 11.11
C VAL A 266 -10.87 1.20 9.65
N TYR A 267 -11.81 1.56 8.76
CA TYR A 267 -11.54 1.88 7.36
C TYR A 267 -11.50 3.39 7.18
N ALA A 268 -10.37 3.92 6.72
CA ALA A 268 -10.20 5.34 6.40
C ALA A 268 -10.35 5.53 4.88
N ASP A 269 -11.51 6.05 4.45
CA ASP A 269 -11.84 6.27 3.04
C ASP A 269 -11.22 7.57 2.52
N VAL A 270 -9.90 7.61 2.49
CA VAL A 270 -9.15 8.83 2.15
C VAL A 270 -9.33 9.21 0.68
N GLU A 271 -9.54 8.25 -0.23
CA GLU A 271 -9.83 8.58 -1.64
C GLU A 271 -11.03 9.53 -1.77
N ARG A 272 -12.02 9.43 -0.86
CA ARG A 272 -13.20 10.31 -0.86
C ARG A 272 -13.01 11.60 -0.11
N LEU A 273 -12.02 11.67 0.80
CA LEU A 273 -11.78 12.86 1.62
C LEU A 273 -10.84 13.88 0.95
N LEU A 274 -9.95 13.42 0.05
CA LEU A 274 -8.94 14.29 -0.56
C LEU A 274 -9.46 15.32 -1.58
N PRO A 275 -10.57 15.13 -2.30
CA PRO A 275 -11.00 16.05 -3.36
C PRO A 275 -11.86 17.23 -2.90
N GLU A 276 -11.95 17.53 -1.60
CA GLU A 276 -12.89 18.56 -1.08
C GLU A 276 -12.78 19.94 -1.77
N ASP A 277 -11.62 20.30 -2.31
CA ASP A 277 -11.39 21.59 -2.99
C ASP A 277 -11.10 21.47 -4.50
N SER A 278 -11.30 20.30 -5.09
CA SER A 278 -11.00 20.04 -6.51
C SER A 278 -12.22 20.32 -7.41
N ALA A 279 -11.99 20.91 -8.57
CA ALA A 279 -13.02 21.06 -9.61
C ALA A 279 -13.58 19.71 -10.08
N LEU A 280 -12.78 18.65 -10.00
CA LEU A 280 -13.18 17.25 -10.17
C LEU A 280 -13.21 16.56 -8.80
N PRO A 281 -14.28 15.83 -8.45
CA PRO A 281 -14.39 15.16 -7.15
C PRO A 281 -13.57 13.86 -7.11
N VAL A 282 -12.29 13.96 -7.42
CA VAL A 282 -11.29 12.87 -7.41
C VAL A 282 -9.93 13.39 -6.99
N PRO A 283 -9.11 12.56 -6.30
CA PRO A 283 -7.72 12.89 -6.05
C PRO A 283 -6.95 13.08 -7.36
N SER A 284 -6.23 14.18 -7.51
CA SER A 284 -5.61 14.53 -8.80
C SER A 284 -4.44 15.52 -8.66
N GLY A 285 -3.71 15.70 -9.74
CA GLY A 285 -2.84 16.85 -10.01
C GLY A 285 -1.79 17.10 -8.94
N ASP A 286 -1.84 18.25 -8.28
CA ASP A 286 -0.81 18.73 -7.36
C ASP A 286 -0.58 17.83 -6.13
N LEU A 287 -1.50 16.91 -5.86
CA LEU A 287 -1.33 15.94 -4.77
C LEU A 287 -0.30 14.86 -5.11
N PHE A 288 0.08 14.71 -6.37
CA PHE A 288 0.93 13.63 -6.83
C PHE A 288 2.14 14.12 -7.65
N VAL A 289 3.19 13.31 -7.68
CA VAL A 289 4.35 13.49 -8.57
C VAL A 289 4.33 12.51 -9.75
N ASP A 290 3.56 11.44 -9.62
CA ASP A 290 3.27 10.43 -10.63
C ASP A 290 1.94 9.73 -10.27
N PRO A 291 1.47 8.69 -11.00
CA PRO A 291 0.15 8.11 -10.77
C PRO A 291 -0.15 7.62 -9.34
N VAL A 292 0.86 7.37 -8.48
CA VAL A 292 0.67 6.77 -7.15
C VAL A 292 1.50 7.38 -6.02
N HIS A 293 2.51 8.22 -6.35
CA HIS A 293 3.38 8.81 -5.34
C HIS A 293 2.95 10.24 -5.02
N PHE A 294 2.83 10.52 -3.72
CA PHE A 294 2.40 11.84 -3.26
C PHE A 294 3.48 12.91 -3.43
N SER A 295 3.06 14.09 -3.79
CA SER A 295 3.83 15.32 -3.64
C SER A 295 3.89 15.74 -2.16
N ALA A 296 4.66 16.78 -1.84
CA ALA A 296 4.62 17.37 -0.51
C ALA A 296 3.21 17.89 -0.11
N ALA A 297 2.42 18.36 -1.09
CA ALA A 297 1.02 18.73 -0.87
C ALA A 297 0.16 17.50 -0.59
N GLY A 298 0.34 16.41 -1.35
CA GLY A 298 -0.35 15.14 -1.14
C GLY A 298 -0.05 14.53 0.22
N HIS A 299 1.20 14.54 0.67
CA HIS A 299 1.55 14.07 2.02
C HIS A 299 0.87 14.90 3.12
N ARG A 300 0.78 16.23 2.96
CA ARG A 300 0.03 17.08 3.91
C ARG A 300 -1.46 16.75 3.92
N ALA A 301 -2.07 16.60 2.74
CA ALA A 301 -3.47 16.25 2.61
C ALA A 301 -3.77 14.86 3.22
N MET A 302 -2.90 13.87 2.97
CA MET A 302 -2.99 12.55 3.60
C MET A 302 -2.92 12.61 5.13
N ALA A 303 -2.01 13.43 5.69
CA ALA A 303 -1.89 13.58 7.13
C ALA A 303 -3.18 14.17 7.74
N VAL A 304 -3.72 15.23 7.15
CA VAL A 304 -4.98 15.86 7.59
C VAL A 304 -6.15 14.87 7.50
N ALA A 305 -6.29 14.16 6.37
CA ALA A 305 -7.38 13.21 6.18
C ALA A 305 -7.29 12.01 7.14
N LEU A 306 -6.10 11.57 7.51
CA LEU A 306 -5.89 10.41 8.39
C LEU A 306 -5.94 10.77 9.88
N GLU A 307 -5.71 12.03 10.25
CA GLU A 307 -5.61 12.47 11.65
C GLU A 307 -6.76 11.97 12.53
N PRO A 308 -8.05 12.14 12.18
CA PRO A 308 -9.15 11.70 13.04
C PRO A 308 -9.22 10.19 13.24
N PHE A 309 -8.84 9.41 12.24
CA PHE A 309 -8.82 7.95 12.32
C PHE A 309 -7.67 7.45 13.20
N VAL A 310 -6.49 8.04 13.04
CA VAL A 310 -5.30 7.68 13.83
C VAL A 310 -5.46 8.15 15.28
N ALA A 311 -5.99 9.35 15.50
CA ALA A 311 -6.31 9.83 16.85
C ALA A 311 -7.26 8.86 17.59
N ARG A 312 -8.34 8.45 16.92
CA ARG A 312 -9.29 7.47 17.47
C ARG A 312 -8.63 6.12 17.78
N ALA A 313 -7.75 5.65 16.90
CA ALA A 313 -7.04 4.38 17.10
C ALA A 313 -6.00 4.47 18.21
N ALA A 314 -5.27 5.59 18.33
CA ALA A 314 -4.21 5.78 19.29
C ALA A 314 -4.71 6.04 20.73
N PHE A 315 -5.82 6.77 20.87
CA PHE A 315 -6.34 7.22 22.18
C PHE A 315 -7.61 6.51 22.61
N GLY A 316 -8.18 5.62 21.77
CA GLY A 316 -9.51 5.04 21.96
C GLY A 316 -10.61 5.99 21.49
N ALA A 317 -11.87 5.52 21.51
CA ALA A 317 -13.03 6.39 21.24
C ALA A 317 -12.96 7.55 22.25
N ALA A 318 -12.87 8.77 21.75
CA ALA A 318 -12.60 9.97 22.50
C ALA A 318 -13.31 9.99 23.87
N ARG A 319 -12.53 10.32 24.86
CA ARG A 319 -13.02 10.64 26.20
C ARG A 319 -14.02 11.80 26.17
#